data_998a6984480dd0cf9e53604d140631e3
#
_entry.id   998a6984480dd0cf9e53604d140631e3
#
_cell.length_a   1.000
_cell.length_b   1.000
_cell.length_c   1.000
_cell.angle_alpha   90.00
_cell.angle_beta   90.00
_cell.angle_gamma   90.00
#
_symmetry.space_group_name_H-M   'P 1'
#
loop_
_entity.id
_entity.type
_entity.pdbx_description
1 polymer ?
#
loop_
_entity_poly.entity_id
_entity_poly.type
_entity_poly.pdbx_seq_one_letter_code
_entity_poly.pdbx_strand_id
1 'polypeptide(L)'
;AALARQLGPGGIAIIPTAPERPRNRDSDFPYRHDSYFYYLTGFTEPHACLVLDGAGGSTLFCQPKDLEREIWDGYRLGPEAAVAALGVDTALPSGELEARLPALLENRACVWFPFATHEGLAARVEGWLAKVRARVRFGALCPQQQGDLCLLLDEMRLVKDAHEIGLMREAGAISARAHLRAMRRSARMLAAGEDVREYHLEAELLHEFRQSGAQAPAYGSIVAAGANACVLHYRADRAPVRDRKSTRLNSSHSLLS
;
A
#
# COMPACT_ATOMS: atom_id res chain seq x y z
N ALA A 1 -11.65 11.22 -10.65
CA ALA A 1 -13.00 11.61 -11.07
C ALA A 1 -14.11 10.93 -10.24
N ALA A 2 -14.11 9.58 -10.06
CA ALA A 2 -15.17 8.87 -9.32
C ALA A 2 -15.23 9.30 -7.84
N LEU A 3 -14.10 9.30 -7.13
CA LEU A 3 -14.05 9.74 -5.74
C LEU A 3 -14.47 11.20 -5.56
N ALA A 4 -14.02 12.11 -6.43
CA ALA A 4 -14.41 13.53 -6.36
C ALA A 4 -15.94 13.72 -6.40
N ARG A 5 -16.63 12.96 -7.23
CA ARG A 5 -18.11 13.00 -7.27
C ARG A 5 -18.76 12.58 -5.96
N GLN A 6 -18.17 11.59 -5.25
CA GLN A 6 -18.69 11.12 -3.96
C GLN A 6 -18.41 12.12 -2.83
N LEU A 7 -17.27 12.82 -2.88
CA LEU A 7 -16.95 13.88 -1.92
C LEU A 7 -17.93 15.05 -2.01
N GLY A 8 -18.48 15.30 -3.19
CA GLY A 8 -19.31 16.48 -3.46
C GLY A 8 -18.53 17.79 -3.50
N PRO A 9 -19.11 18.89 -4.00
CA PRO A 9 -18.38 20.12 -4.33
C PRO A 9 -17.72 20.81 -3.13
N GLY A 10 -18.22 20.58 -1.92
CA GLY A 10 -17.64 21.11 -0.67
C GLY A 10 -16.71 20.13 0.06
N GLY A 11 -16.52 18.94 -0.46
CA GLY A 11 -15.67 17.93 0.17
C GLY A 11 -14.21 18.07 -0.22
N ILE A 12 -13.32 17.68 0.67
CA ILE A 12 -11.88 17.54 0.41
C ILE A 12 -11.37 16.28 1.08
N ALA A 13 -10.57 15.48 0.38
CA ALA A 13 -9.98 14.24 0.90
C ALA A 13 -8.47 14.38 1.07
N ILE A 14 -7.95 13.83 2.16
CA ILE A 14 -6.54 13.76 2.50
C ILE A 14 -6.16 12.28 2.55
N ILE A 15 -5.28 11.85 1.65
CA ILE A 15 -4.90 10.44 1.45
C ILE A 15 -3.40 10.32 1.59
N PRO A 16 -2.85 10.01 2.76
CA PRO A 16 -1.43 9.75 2.91
C PRO A 16 -1.07 8.35 2.42
N THR A 17 0.19 8.18 2.00
CA THR A 17 0.76 6.84 1.85
C THR A 17 1.27 6.30 3.19
N ALA A 18 1.66 5.03 3.21
CA ALA A 18 2.23 4.42 4.41
C ALA A 18 3.60 5.04 4.76
N PRO A 19 3.98 5.12 6.04
CA PRO A 19 5.33 5.50 6.43
C PRO A 19 6.31 4.35 6.19
N GLU A 20 7.59 4.68 6.02
CA GLU A 20 8.68 3.72 6.13
C GLU A 20 8.74 3.16 7.56
N ARG A 21 9.19 1.93 7.70
CA ARG A 21 9.27 1.23 8.99
C ARG A 21 10.69 0.74 9.24
N PRO A 22 11.37 1.24 10.28
CA PRO A 22 12.70 0.78 10.61
C PRO A 22 12.67 -0.68 11.08
N ARG A 23 13.57 -1.47 10.52
CA ARG A 23 13.85 -2.84 10.95
C ARG A 23 14.92 -2.87 12.03
N ASN A 24 15.93 -2.01 11.85
CA ASN A 24 17.09 -1.87 12.71
C ASN A 24 17.58 -0.42 12.58
N ARG A 25 18.61 -0.04 13.34
CA ARG A 25 19.14 1.34 13.43
C ARG A 25 19.32 2.03 12.07
N ASP A 26 19.87 1.32 11.10
CA ASP A 26 20.33 1.81 9.81
C ASP A 26 19.75 0.98 8.64
N SER A 27 18.62 0.35 8.87
CA SER A 27 18.00 -0.52 7.88
C SER A 27 16.51 -0.56 8.08
N ASP A 28 15.76 -0.36 7.01
CA ASP A 28 14.30 -0.40 7.00
C ASP A 28 13.78 -1.75 6.49
N PHE A 29 12.53 -2.05 6.83
CA PHE A 29 11.79 -3.09 6.12
C PHE A 29 11.56 -2.65 4.67
N PRO A 30 11.44 -3.61 3.72
CA PRO A 30 11.02 -3.27 2.36
C PRO A 30 9.78 -2.41 2.39
N TYR A 31 9.85 -1.25 1.74
CA TYR A 31 8.75 -0.30 1.74
C TYR A 31 7.50 -0.89 1.08
N ARG A 32 6.35 -0.66 1.71
CA ARG A 32 5.03 -1.00 1.18
C ARG A 32 4.12 0.20 1.27
N HIS A 33 3.73 0.74 0.12
CA HIS A 33 2.81 1.86 0.01
C HIS A 33 1.42 1.52 0.60
N ASP A 34 0.65 2.53 0.96
CA ASP A 34 -0.75 2.36 1.36
C ASP A 34 -1.60 1.92 0.17
N SER A 35 -2.53 0.99 0.39
CA SER A 35 -3.34 0.41 -0.67
C SER A 35 -4.37 1.38 -1.26
N TYR A 36 -4.95 2.28 -0.47
CA TYR A 36 -5.88 3.29 -0.95
C TYR A 36 -5.15 4.38 -1.75
N PHE A 37 -4.01 4.80 -1.22
CA PHE A 37 -3.17 5.76 -1.90
C PHE A 37 -2.70 5.24 -3.26
N TYR A 38 -2.21 4.00 -3.30
CA TYR A 38 -1.78 3.36 -4.54
C TYR A 38 -2.93 3.17 -5.53
N TYR A 39 -4.10 2.71 -5.07
CA TYR A 39 -5.29 2.54 -5.90
C TYR A 39 -5.67 3.83 -6.63
N LEU A 40 -5.48 4.98 -5.99
CA LEU A 40 -5.84 6.28 -6.56
C LEU A 40 -4.75 6.88 -7.45
N THR A 41 -3.48 6.58 -7.19
CA THR A 41 -2.33 7.29 -7.78
C THR A 41 -1.41 6.41 -8.62
N GLY A 42 -1.30 5.12 -8.32
CA GLY A 42 -0.23 4.25 -8.83
C GLY A 42 1.17 4.61 -8.32
N PHE A 43 1.30 5.60 -7.42
CA PHE A 43 2.58 6.10 -6.93
C PHE A 43 3.10 5.27 -5.77
N THR A 44 4.37 4.90 -5.81
CA THR A 44 4.96 3.91 -4.89
C THR A 44 6.01 4.47 -3.94
N GLU A 45 6.37 5.77 -4.06
CA GLU A 45 7.37 6.37 -3.19
C GLU A 45 6.80 6.71 -1.80
N PRO A 46 7.61 6.64 -0.73
CA PRO A 46 7.21 7.02 0.62
C PRO A 46 7.03 8.54 0.77
N HIS A 47 6.58 8.96 1.94
CA HIS A 47 6.42 10.37 2.33
C HIS A 47 5.57 11.20 1.36
N ALA A 48 4.54 10.57 0.78
CA ALA A 48 3.60 11.26 -0.10
C ALA A 48 2.21 11.37 0.51
N CYS A 49 1.45 12.37 0.03
CA CYS A 49 0.06 12.58 0.39
C CYS A 49 -0.68 13.18 -0.80
N LEU A 50 -1.79 12.56 -1.19
CA LEU A 50 -2.72 13.11 -2.18
C LEU A 50 -3.79 13.92 -1.46
N VAL A 51 -4.06 15.11 -1.96
CA VAL A 51 -5.23 15.91 -1.58
C VAL A 51 -6.11 16.03 -2.81
N LEU A 52 -7.38 15.63 -2.68
CA LEU A 52 -8.36 15.63 -3.75
C LEU A 52 -9.57 16.45 -3.31
N ASP A 53 -9.95 17.45 -4.07
CA ASP A 53 -11.19 18.18 -3.79
C ASP A 53 -12.39 17.63 -4.57
N GLY A 54 -13.57 17.90 -4.07
CA GLY A 54 -14.82 17.42 -4.66
C GLY A 54 -15.17 18.08 -6.00
N ALA A 55 -14.51 19.16 -6.40
CA ALA A 55 -14.60 19.74 -7.72
C ALA A 55 -13.70 19.02 -8.74
N GLY A 56 -12.82 18.13 -8.27
CA GLY A 56 -11.95 17.31 -9.09
C GLY A 56 -10.48 17.75 -9.08
N GLY A 57 -10.15 18.86 -8.42
CA GLY A 57 -8.76 19.30 -8.31
C GLY A 57 -7.91 18.34 -7.45
N SER A 58 -6.70 18.06 -7.89
CA SER A 58 -5.77 17.12 -7.24
C SER A 58 -4.41 17.76 -6.96
N THR A 59 -3.92 17.61 -5.73
CA THR A 59 -2.59 18.05 -5.32
C THR A 59 -1.84 16.89 -4.68
N LEU A 60 -0.72 16.51 -5.27
CA LEU A 60 0.17 15.51 -4.70
C LEU A 60 1.32 16.20 -3.96
N PHE A 61 1.51 15.82 -2.72
CA PHE A 61 2.72 16.13 -1.98
C PHE A 61 3.65 14.92 -2.05
N CYS A 62 4.86 15.08 -2.58
CA CYS A 62 5.84 14.00 -2.73
C CYS A 62 7.26 14.50 -2.44
N GLN A 63 8.20 13.58 -2.32
CA GLN A 63 9.59 13.95 -2.05
C GLN A 63 10.16 14.76 -3.23
N PRO A 64 10.88 15.86 -2.96
CA PRO A 64 11.58 16.59 -4.01
C PRO A 64 12.76 15.79 -4.55
N LYS A 65 13.21 16.13 -5.75
CA LYS A 65 14.49 15.67 -6.28
C LYS A 65 15.62 16.03 -5.32
N ASP A 66 16.47 15.07 -5.06
CA ASP A 66 17.66 15.24 -4.21
C ASP A 66 18.75 14.29 -4.74
N LEU A 67 19.65 14.82 -5.53
CA LEU A 67 20.69 14.02 -6.21
C LEU A 67 21.64 13.31 -5.23
N GLU A 68 21.89 13.89 -4.07
CA GLU A 68 22.73 13.26 -3.05
C GLU A 68 22.01 12.05 -2.43
N ARG A 69 20.71 12.21 -2.11
CA ARG A 69 19.90 11.11 -1.59
C ARG A 69 19.64 10.04 -2.64
N GLU A 70 19.46 10.39 -3.90
CA GLU A 70 19.25 9.41 -4.99
C GLU A 70 20.44 8.46 -5.19
N ILE A 71 21.64 8.85 -4.78
CA ILE A 71 22.80 7.96 -4.77
C ILE A 71 22.64 6.82 -3.76
N TRP A 72 21.91 7.07 -2.66
CA TRP A 72 21.71 6.11 -1.58
C TRP A 72 20.38 5.35 -1.69
N ASP A 73 19.30 6.07 -1.95
CA ASP A 73 17.94 5.59 -1.83
C ASP A 73 17.31 5.23 -3.21
N GLY A 74 17.98 5.58 -4.30
CA GLY A 74 17.47 5.41 -5.65
C GLY A 74 16.69 6.62 -6.17
N TYR A 75 16.21 6.51 -7.40
CA TYR A 75 15.53 7.56 -8.14
C TYR A 75 14.25 8.02 -7.44
N ARG A 76 14.05 9.34 -7.41
CA ARG A 76 12.81 10.00 -6.98
C ARG A 76 12.16 10.70 -8.17
N LEU A 77 10.85 10.56 -8.31
CA LEU A 77 10.12 11.22 -9.40
C LEU A 77 10.17 12.74 -9.27
N GLY A 78 9.97 13.24 -8.06
CA GLY A 78 9.91 14.68 -7.77
C GLY A 78 8.60 15.34 -8.22
N PRO A 79 8.25 16.51 -7.63
CA PRO A 79 6.99 17.19 -7.94
C PRO A 79 6.85 17.58 -9.42
N GLU A 80 7.91 18.06 -10.04
CA GLU A 80 7.85 18.53 -11.44
C GLU A 80 7.45 17.42 -12.41
N ALA A 81 8.04 16.24 -12.28
CA ALA A 81 7.73 15.10 -13.14
C ALA A 81 6.40 14.41 -12.73
N ALA A 82 5.99 14.51 -11.47
CA ALA A 82 4.79 13.84 -10.95
C ALA A 82 3.51 14.31 -11.64
N VAL A 83 3.41 15.59 -12.00
CA VAL A 83 2.25 16.14 -12.71
C VAL A 83 2.00 15.40 -14.02
N ALA A 84 3.03 15.28 -14.86
CA ALA A 84 2.91 14.62 -16.14
C ALA A 84 2.81 13.09 -16.02
N ALA A 85 3.54 12.48 -15.07
CA ALA A 85 3.60 11.04 -14.93
C ALA A 85 2.33 10.44 -14.31
N LEU A 86 1.68 11.15 -13.39
CA LEU A 86 0.55 10.66 -12.61
C LEU A 86 -0.78 11.33 -12.98
N GLY A 87 -0.75 12.38 -13.80
CA GLY A 87 -1.94 13.11 -14.22
C GLY A 87 -2.62 13.88 -13.09
N VAL A 88 -1.88 14.29 -12.08
CA VAL A 88 -2.35 15.21 -11.02
C VAL A 88 -2.24 16.65 -11.50
N ASP A 89 -3.14 17.53 -11.00
CA ASP A 89 -3.16 18.93 -11.45
C ASP A 89 -1.97 19.73 -10.88
N THR A 90 -1.57 19.41 -9.65
CA THR A 90 -0.47 20.07 -8.96
C THR A 90 0.35 19.06 -8.17
N ALA A 91 1.65 19.24 -8.14
CA ALA A 91 2.53 18.51 -7.24
C ALA A 91 3.47 19.46 -6.50
N LEU A 92 3.69 19.20 -5.22
CA LEU A 92 4.46 20.04 -4.31
C LEU A 92 5.42 19.17 -3.47
N PRO A 93 6.52 19.75 -2.97
CA PRO A 93 7.39 19.04 -2.02
C PRO A 93 6.63 18.60 -0.76
N SER A 94 6.88 17.37 -0.32
CA SER A 94 6.23 16.79 0.87
C SER A 94 6.44 17.63 2.14
N GLY A 95 7.56 18.33 2.25
CA GLY A 95 7.84 19.25 3.35
C GLY A 95 6.91 20.48 3.42
N GLU A 96 6.19 20.79 2.33
CA GLU A 96 5.21 21.90 2.32
C GLU A 96 3.82 21.49 2.83
N LEU A 97 3.56 20.20 3.03
CA LEU A 97 2.25 19.68 3.41
C LEU A 97 1.65 20.43 4.62
N GLU A 98 2.41 20.55 5.71
CA GLU A 98 1.94 21.17 6.96
C GLU A 98 1.59 22.67 6.82
N ALA A 99 2.26 23.36 5.92
CA ALA A 99 2.02 24.77 5.66
C ALA A 99 0.85 25.00 4.70
N ARG A 100 0.68 24.10 3.71
CA ARG A 100 -0.30 24.28 2.64
C ARG A 100 -1.69 23.74 2.99
N LEU A 101 -1.77 22.67 3.79
CA LEU A 101 -3.06 22.01 4.09
C LEU A 101 -4.10 22.99 4.67
N PRO A 102 -3.79 23.88 5.63
CA PRO A 102 -4.80 24.80 6.16
C PRO A 102 -5.48 25.63 5.06
N ALA A 103 -4.73 26.13 4.07
CA ALA A 103 -5.29 26.92 2.98
C ALA A 103 -6.17 26.08 2.03
N LEU A 104 -5.82 24.82 1.80
CA LEU A 104 -6.64 23.89 1.01
C LEU A 104 -7.95 23.49 1.70
N LEU A 105 -7.96 23.51 3.05
CA LEU A 105 -9.13 23.19 3.87
C LEU A 105 -10.08 24.39 4.04
N GLU A 106 -9.63 25.60 3.79
CA GLU A 106 -10.50 26.79 3.88
C GLU A 106 -11.69 26.69 2.93
N ASN A 107 -12.85 27.09 3.42
CA ASN A 107 -14.10 27.13 2.67
C ASN A 107 -14.60 25.76 2.20
N ARG A 108 -14.09 24.67 2.80
CA ARG A 108 -14.62 23.31 2.59
C ARG A 108 -15.70 23.01 3.63
N ALA A 109 -16.68 22.23 3.24
CA ALA A 109 -17.77 21.80 4.13
C ALA A 109 -17.36 20.57 4.96
N CYS A 110 -16.67 19.63 4.33
CA CYS A 110 -16.30 18.35 4.93
C CYS A 110 -14.86 17.98 4.56
N VAL A 111 -14.09 17.49 5.55
CA VAL A 111 -12.79 16.87 5.33
C VAL A 111 -12.91 15.36 5.48
N TRP A 112 -12.42 14.63 4.47
CA TRP A 112 -12.40 13.18 4.41
C TRP A 112 -10.98 12.66 4.57
N PHE A 113 -10.77 11.70 5.45
CA PHE A 113 -9.48 11.04 5.62
C PHE A 113 -9.68 9.62 6.17
N PRO A 114 -8.73 8.69 6.00
CA PRO A 114 -8.85 7.33 6.52
C PRO A 114 -8.82 7.34 8.05
N PHE A 115 -9.92 6.93 8.70
CA PHE A 115 -10.00 6.89 10.16
C PHE A 115 -9.21 5.70 10.71
N ALA A 116 -8.42 5.93 11.76
CA ALA A 116 -7.71 4.92 12.54
C ALA A 116 -6.73 4.01 11.73
N THR A 117 -6.45 4.32 10.47
CA THR A 117 -5.54 3.53 9.64
C THR A 117 -4.11 4.07 9.59
N HIS A 118 -3.95 5.37 9.89
CA HIS A 118 -2.65 6.05 9.91
C HIS A 118 -2.44 6.71 11.27
N GLU A 119 -1.39 6.28 11.96
CA GLU A 119 -1.04 6.80 13.28
C GLU A 119 -0.82 8.32 13.24
N GLY A 120 -1.45 9.03 14.17
CA GLY A 120 -1.34 10.48 14.30
C GLY A 120 -2.07 11.32 13.24
N LEU A 121 -2.67 10.72 12.20
CA LEU A 121 -3.34 11.48 11.13
C LEU A 121 -4.50 12.32 11.67
N ALA A 122 -5.34 11.78 12.53
CA ALA A 122 -6.47 12.50 13.10
C ALA A 122 -6.01 13.75 13.87
N ALA A 123 -4.95 13.63 14.68
CA ALA A 123 -4.38 14.75 15.41
C ALA A 123 -3.79 15.83 14.47
N ARG A 124 -3.18 15.41 13.35
CA ARG A 124 -2.69 16.36 12.33
C ARG A 124 -3.85 17.11 11.66
N VAL A 125 -4.92 16.39 11.30
CA VAL A 125 -6.13 17.00 10.72
C VAL A 125 -6.73 18.03 11.68
N GLU A 126 -6.89 17.68 12.95
CA GLU A 126 -7.34 18.65 13.98
C GLU A 126 -6.43 19.85 14.09
N GLY A 127 -5.10 19.68 14.03
CA GLY A 127 -4.13 20.76 14.01
C GLY A 127 -4.29 21.69 12.79
N TRP A 128 -4.56 21.16 11.61
CA TRP A 128 -4.83 21.96 10.42
C TRP A 128 -6.16 22.72 10.52
N LEU A 129 -7.21 22.04 11.00
CA LEU A 129 -8.51 22.68 11.25
C LEU A 129 -8.42 23.80 12.28
N ALA A 130 -7.61 23.64 13.33
CA ALA A 130 -7.37 24.70 14.31
C ALA A 130 -6.74 25.94 13.67
N LYS A 131 -5.79 25.76 12.74
CA LYS A 131 -5.19 26.86 11.98
C LYS A 131 -6.23 27.58 11.09
N VAL A 132 -7.14 26.84 10.44
CA VAL A 132 -8.24 27.40 9.67
C VAL A 132 -9.20 28.16 10.59
N ARG A 133 -9.57 27.59 11.73
CA ARG A 133 -10.48 28.19 12.72
C ARG A 133 -9.95 29.51 13.27
N ALA A 134 -8.64 29.64 13.45
CA ALA A 134 -8.01 30.89 13.86
C ALA A 134 -8.19 32.04 12.84
N ARG A 135 -8.47 31.69 11.57
CA ARG A 135 -8.67 32.66 10.47
C ARG A 135 -10.14 33.02 10.21
N VAL A 136 -11.08 32.43 10.94
CA VAL A 136 -12.53 32.66 10.73
C VAL A 136 -12.89 34.13 10.86
N ARG A 137 -12.25 34.90 11.79
CA ARG A 137 -12.45 36.33 11.91
C ARG A 137 -12.03 37.14 10.68
N PHE A 138 -11.26 36.55 9.78
CA PHE A 138 -10.82 37.14 8.52
C PHE A 138 -11.61 36.61 7.32
N GLY A 139 -12.72 35.91 7.56
CA GLY A 139 -13.66 35.45 6.53
C GLY A 139 -13.44 34.00 6.05
N ALA A 140 -12.45 33.28 6.58
CA ALA A 140 -12.28 31.87 6.26
C ALA A 140 -13.40 31.02 6.89
N LEU A 141 -13.93 30.04 6.15
CA LEU A 141 -14.86 29.04 6.69
C LEU A 141 -14.08 27.76 7.01
N CYS A 142 -14.23 27.29 8.24
CA CYS A 142 -13.63 26.01 8.67
C CYS A 142 -14.59 24.86 8.37
N PRO A 143 -14.12 23.71 7.84
CA PRO A 143 -14.93 22.52 7.69
C PRO A 143 -15.67 22.15 8.98
N GLN A 144 -16.96 21.83 8.84
CA GLN A 144 -17.83 21.52 9.97
C GLN A 144 -18.04 20.00 10.13
N GLN A 145 -17.63 19.21 9.15
CA GLN A 145 -17.81 17.77 9.13
C GLN A 145 -16.49 17.06 8.85
N GLN A 146 -16.35 15.87 9.42
CA GLN A 146 -15.29 14.92 9.11
C GLN A 146 -15.93 13.62 8.65
N GLY A 147 -15.40 13.01 7.61
CA GLY A 147 -15.89 11.75 7.05
C GLY A 147 -14.79 10.69 6.97
N ASP A 148 -15.17 9.43 7.21
CA ASP A 148 -14.26 8.31 7.00
C ASP A 148 -14.15 8.00 5.51
N LEU A 149 -12.96 8.26 4.96
CA LEU A 149 -12.67 8.01 3.56
C LEU A 149 -12.64 6.51 3.21
N CYS A 150 -12.35 5.64 4.18
CA CYS A 150 -12.30 4.20 3.95
C CYS A 150 -13.62 3.68 3.39
N LEU A 151 -14.76 4.16 3.91
CA LEU A 151 -16.09 3.73 3.44
C LEU A 151 -16.29 3.98 1.94
N LEU A 152 -15.85 5.15 1.46
CA LEU A 152 -15.97 5.50 0.04
C LEU A 152 -15.04 4.66 -0.85
N LEU A 153 -13.81 4.45 -0.38
CA LEU A 153 -12.80 3.70 -1.13
C LEU A 153 -13.09 2.20 -1.14
N ASP A 154 -13.56 1.64 -0.04
CA ASP A 154 -13.96 0.23 0.03
C ASP A 154 -15.10 -0.07 -0.94
N GLU A 155 -16.11 0.79 -0.99
CA GLU A 155 -17.22 0.66 -1.95
C GLU A 155 -16.72 0.76 -3.41
N MET A 156 -15.83 1.70 -3.70
CA MET A 156 -15.24 1.83 -5.04
C MET A 156 -14.42 0.59 -5.46
N ARG A 157 -13.77 -0.07 -4.49
CA ARG A 157 -12.94 -1.26 -4.73
C ARG A 157 -13.73 -2.57 -4.70
N LEU A 158 -14.98 -2.56 -4.27
CA LEU A 158 -15.80 -3.77 -4.16
C LEU A 158 -16.00 -4.44 -5.52
N VAL A 159 -16.37 -3.68 -6.52
CA VAL A 159 -16.57 -4.16 -7.90
C VAL A 159 -15.33 -3.83 -8.73
N LYS A 160 -14.64 -4.86 -9.20
CA LYS A 160 -13.38 -4.75 -9.95
C LYS A 160 -13.64 -4.41 -11.40
N ASP A 161 -12.88 -3.50 -11.94
CA ASP A 161 -12.89 -3.19 -13.36
C ASP A 161 -12.08 -4.22 -14.19
N ALA A 162 -12.04 -4.03 -15.51
CA ALA A 162 -11.35 -4.96 -16.41
C ALA A 162 -9.84 -5.00 -16.19
N HIS A 163 -9.23 -3.88 -15.81
CA HIS A 163 -7.80 -3.79 -15.51
C HIS A 163 -7.47 -4.53 -14.20
N GLU A 164 -8.22 -4.28 -13.14
CA GLU A 164 -8.08 -4.97 -11.86
C GLU A 164 -8.28 -6.49 -12.00
N ILE A 165 -9.27 -6.92 -12.79
CA ILE A 165 -9.48 -8.35 -13.11
C ILE A 165 -8.28 -8.93 -13.85
N GLY A 166 -7.67 -8.16 -14.76
CA GLY A 166 -6.43 -8.55 -15.44
C GLY A 166 -5.28 -8.81 -14.47
N LEU A 167 -5.02 -7.88 -13.57
CA LEU A 167 -4.00 -8.02 -12.53
C LEU A 167 -4.26 -9.20 -11.60
N MET A 168 -5.51 -9.42 -11.18
CA MET A 168 -5.89 -10.57 -10.34
C MET A 168 -5.66 -11.90 -11.06
N ARG A 169 -5.95 -11.98 -12.36
CA ARG A 169 -5.68 -13.19 -13.18
C ARG A 169 -4.18 -13.46 -13.30
N GLU A 170 -3.38 -12.41 -13.51
CA GLU A 170 -1.92 -12.54 -13.54
C GLU A 170 -1.37 -13.01 -12.20
N ALA A 171 -1.80 -12.41 -11.09
CA ALA A 171 -1.44 -12.86 -9.74
C ALA A 171 -1.82 -14.32 -9.50
N GLY A 172 -3.02 -14.73 -9.91
CA GLY A 172 -3.48 -16.12 -9.82
C GLY A 172 -2.61 -17.07 -10.64
N ALA A 173 -2.21 -16.70 -11.85
CA ALA A 173 -1.34 -17.50 -12.71
C ALA A 173 0.07 -17.63 -12.11
N ILE A 174 0.65 -16.56 -11.57
CA ILE A 174 1.93 -16.58 -10.86
C ILE A 174 1.84 -17.53 -9.66
N SER A 175 0.79 -17.38 -8.84
CA SER A 175 0.57 -18.24 -7.67
C SER A 175 0.45 -19.72 -8.06
N ALA A 176 -0.29 -20.04 -9.11
CA ALA A 176 -0.41 -21.42 -9.60
C ALA A 176 0.95 -22.01 -10.03
N ARG A 177 1.77 -21.25 -10.76
CA ARG A 177 3.12 -21.70 -11.15
C ARG A 177 4.01 -21.91 -9.93
N ALA A 178 3.95 -21.02 -8.96
CA ALA A 178 4.72 -21.12 -7.72
C ALA A 178 4.38 -22.39 -6.93
N HIS A 179 3.10 -22.72 -6.80
CA HIS A 179 2.67 -23.95 -6.15
C HIS A 179 3.12 -25.19 -6.92
N LEU A 180 2.98 -25.21 -8.25
CA LEU A 180 3.46 -26.32 -9.07
C LEU A 180 4.98 -26.50 -8.95
N ARG A 181 5.73 -25.40 -8.87
CA ARG A 181 7.17 -25.41 -8.66
C ARG A 181 7.54 -26.02 -7.30
N ALA A 182 6.91 -25.56 -6.23
CA ALA A 182 7.14 -26.09 -4.88
C ALA A 182 6.77 -27.57 -4.78
N MET A 183 5.65 -28.01 -5.36
CA MET A 183 5.23 -29.42 -5.42
C MET A 183 6.26 -30.30 -6.16
N ARG A 184 6.72 -29.86 -7.32
CA ARG A 184 7.72 -30.60 -8.10
C ARG A 184 9.07 -30.67 -7.37
N ARG A 185 9.48 -29.57 -6.74
CA ARG A 185 10.74 -29.51 -6.00
C ARG A 185 10.70 -30.41 -4.77
N SER A 186 9.62 -30.35 -3.97
CA SER A 186 9.48 -31.23 -2.81
C SER A 186 9.51 -32.71 -3.19
N ALA A 187 8.79 -33.10 -4.24
CA ALA A 187 8.79 -34.50 -4.72
C ALA A 187 10.18 -34.97 -5.13
N ARG A 188 10.95 -34.12 -5.84
CA ARG A 188 12.32 -34.45 -6.24
C ARG A 188 13.28 -34.61 -5.06
N MET A 189 13.22 -33.64 -4.12
CA MET A 189 14.06 -33.64 -2.93
C MET A 189 13.78 -34.85 -2.03
N LEU A 190 12.50 -35.17 -1.81
CA LEU A 190 12.09 -36.33 -1.03
C LEU A 190 12.52 -37.66 -1.72
N ALA A 191 12.37 -37.79 -3.03
CA ALA A 191 12.80 -38.94 -3.79
C ALA A 191 14.34 -39.13 -3.76
N ALA A 192 15.09 -38.04 -3.66
CA ALA A 192 16.55 -38.04 -3.48
C ALA A 192 17.01 -38.30 -2.04
N GLY A 193 16.09 -38.45 -1.09
CA GLY A 193 16.42 -38.64 0.32
C GLY A 193 16.96 -37.37 1.01
N GLU A 194 16.74 -36.18 0.46
CA GLU A 194 17.19 -34.92 1.03
C GLU A 194 16.39 -34.57 2.29
N ASP A 195 17.01 -33.84 3.24
CA ASP A 195 16.30 -33.26 4.39
C ASP A 195 15.49 -32.05 3.94
N VAL A 196 14.25 -32.27 3.58
CA VAL A 196 13.33 -31.20 3.13
C VAL A 196 12.70 -30.49 4.32
N ARG A 197 12.79 -29.17 4.33
CA ARG A 197 12.23 -28.29 5.36
C ARG A 197 11.19 -27.35 4.78
N GLU A 198 10.31 -26.83 5.62
CA GLU A 198 9.26 -25.87 5.23
C GLU A 198 9.83 -24.66 4.49
N TYR A 199 10.94 -24.09 4.98
CA TYR A 199 11.59 -22.94 4.33
C TYR A 199 12.15 -23.24 2.93
N HIS A 200 12.47 -24.49 2.61
CA HIS A 200 12.87 -24.84 1.23
C HIS A 200 11.70 -24.64 0.25
N LEU A 201 10.49 -24.99 0.68
CA LEU A 201 9.30 -24.81 -0.14
C LEU A 201 8.88 -23.34 -0.21
N GLU A 202 9.00 -22.59 0.89
CA GLU A 202 8.80 -21.14 0.90
C GLU A 202 9.74 -20.45 -0.08
N ALA A 203 11.03 -20.82 -0.07
CA ALA A 203 12.02 -20.26 -0.99
C ALA A 203 11.65 -20.50 -2.47
N GLU A 204 11.08 -21.66 -2.80
CA GLU A 204 10.62 -21.95 -4.18
C GLU A 204 9.40 -21.11 -4.57
N LEU A 205 8.48 -20.84 -3.64
CA LEU A 205 7.33 -19.96 -3.85
C LEU A 205 7.79 -18.53 -4.08
N LEU A 206 8.61 -17.99 -3.18
CA LEU A 206 9.15 -16.63 -3.26
C LEU A 206 10.00 -16.43 -4.51
N HIS A 207 10.80 -17.43 -4.90
CA HIS A 207 11.57 -17.38 -6.13
C HIS A 207 10.65 -17.18 -7.35
N GLU A 208 9.58 -17.99 -7.47
CA GLU A 208 8.66 -17.86 -8.60
C GLU A 208 7.94 -16.51 -8.61
N PHE A 209 7.53 -16.00 -7.45
CA PHE A 209 6.92 -14.68 -7.33
C PHE A 209 7.86 -13.60 -7.86
N ARG A 210 9.10 -13.56 -7.36
CA ARG A 210 10.10 -12.57 -7.77
C ARG A 210 10.53 -12.72 -9.23
N GLN A 211 10.71 -13.95 -9.70
CA GLN A 211 11.04 -14.24 -11.09
C GLN A 211 9.95 -13.79 -12.06
N SER A 212 8.71 -13.77 -11.61
CA SER A 212 7.55 -13.32 -12.38
C SER A 212 7.23 -11.83 -12.23
N GLY A 213 8.08 -11.05 -11.52
CA GLY A 213 7.93 -9.61 -11.40
C GLY A 213 7.10 -9.14 -10.20
N ALA A 214 6.50 -10.05 -9.40
CA ALA A 214 5.81 -9.65 -8.19
C ALA A 214 6.80 -9.06 -7.17
N GLN A 215 6.42 -7.96 -6.52
CA GLN A 215 7.28 -7.30 -5.53
C GLN A 215 7.43 -8.12 -4.25
N ALA A 216 6.32 -8.64 -3.73
CA ALA A 216 6.25 -9.43 -2.51
C ALA A 216 4.93 -10.23 -2.48
N PRO A 217 4.81 -11.24 -1.62
CA PRO A 217 3.51 -11.81 -1.30
C PRO A 217 2.66 -10.78 -0.55
N ALA A 218 1.33 -10.91 -0.66
CA ALA A 218 0.38 -9.98 -0.03
C ALA A 218 0.48 -9.96 1.51
N TYR A 219 0.91 -11.07 2.09
CA TYR A 219 1.20 -11.24 3.53
C TYR A 219 2.26 -12.33 3.71
N GLY A 220 2.82 -12.44 4.92
CA GLY A 220 3.87 -13.42 5.20
C GLY A 220 3.44 -14.83 4.83
N SER A 221 4.29 -15.56 4.11
CA SER A 221 4.02 -16.92 3.67
C SER A 221 3.70 -17.84 4.85
N ILE A 222 2.77 -18.77 4.63
CA ILE A 222 2.45 -19.82 5.58
C ILE A 222 2.74 -21.15 4.90
N VAL A 223 3.89 -21.72 5.24
CA VAL A 223 4.32 -23.04 4.75
C VAL A 223 4.47 -23.96 5.96
N ALA A 224 3.62 -24.96 6.06
CA ALA A 224 3.51 -25.81 7.23
C ALA A 224 3.40 -27.28 6.87
N ALA A 225 4.14 -28.13 7.58
CA ALA A 225 4.16 -29.57 7.39
C ALA A 225 3.64 -30.31 8.64
N GLY A 226 3.03 -31.46 8.45
CA GLY A 226 2.53 -32.31 9.54
C GLY A 226 1.53 -31.59 10.45
N ALA A 227 1.72 -31.68 11.76
CA ALA A 227 0.86 -31.06 12.75
C ALA A 227 0.84 -29.52 12.66
N ASN A 228 1.91 -28.90 12.15
CA ASN A 228 1.97 -27.44 11.96
C ASN A 228 0.91 -26.94 10.98
N ALA A 229 0.49 -27.78 10.03
CA ALA A 229 -0.56 -27.43 9.07
C ALA A 229 -1.94 -27.19 9.72
N CYS A 230 -2.10 -27.53 10.99
CA CYS A 230 -3.30 -27.22 11.78
C CYS A 230 -3.24 -25.85 12.47
N VAL A 231 -2.09 -25.15 12.40
CA VAL A 231 -1.91 -23.81 12.96
C VAL A 231 -2.21 -22.80 11.87
N LEU A 232 -3.25 -21.97 12.06
CA LEU A 232 -3.76 -21.07 11.01
C LEU A 232 -2.73 -20.05 10.53
N HIS A 233 -1.98 -19.43 11.44
CA HIS A 233 -0.97 -18.42 11.12
C HIS A 233 0.43 -18.89 11.53
N TYR A 234 0.78 -20.12 11.14
CA TYR A 234 2.09 -20.70 11.41
C TYR A 234 3.21 -19.88 10.74
N ARG A 235 4.32 -19.67 11.46
CA ARG A 235 5.42 -18.81 10.98
C ARG A 235 6.82 -19.35 11.23
N ALA A 236 6.97 -20.50 11.90
CA ALA A 236 8.30 -20.98 12.29
C ALA A 236 9.12 -21.57 11.13
N ASP A 237 8.47 -22.06 10.08
CA ASP A 237 9.01 -22.50 8.78
C ASP A 237 10.21 -23.49 8.83
N ARG A 238 10.40 -24.23 9.93
CA ARG A 238 11.60 -25.05 10.16
C ARG A 238 11.37 -26.54 10.23
N ALA A 239 10.12 -26.97 10.29
CA ALA A 239 9.84 -28.38 10.46
C ALA A 239 10.19 -29.21 9.22
N PRO A 240 10.57 -30.50 9.42
CA PRO A 240 10.84 -31.39 8.30
C PRO A 240 9.54 -31.73 7.55
N VAL A 241 9.63 -31.66 6.23
CA VAL A 241 8.60 -32.14 5.32
C VAL A 241 8.86 -33.62 5.04
N ARG A 242 7.93 -34.47 5.42
CA ARG A 242 8.05 -35.93 5.20
C ARG A 242 7.12 -36.37 4.07
N ASP A 243 7.54 -37.45 3.37
CA ASP A 243 6.70 -38.04 2.33
C ASP A 243 5.35 -38.48 2.90
N ARG A 244 4.32 -38.16 2.16
CA ARG A 244 2.98 -38.73 2.29
C ARG A 244 2.18 -38.45 3.55
N LYS A 245 1.03 -37.89 3.43
CA LYS A 245 -0.06 -37.66 4.40
C LYS A 245 -0.05 -36.40 5.23
N SER A 246 0.98 -35.56 5.20
CA SER A 246 1.09 -34.44 6.16
C SER A 246 1.55 -33.12 5.60
N THR A 247 1.64 -32.94 4.28
CA THR A 247 2.01 -31.65 3.71
C THR A 247 0.77 -30.92 3.22
N ARG A 248 0.33 -29.91 3.94
CA ARG A 248 -0.60 -28.89 3.42
C ARG A 248 0.22 -27.65 3.10
N LEU A 249 0.22 -27.24 1.83
CA LEU A 249 0.57 -25.88 1.45
C LEU A 249 -0.69 -25.05 1.67
N ASN A 250 -0.67 -24.22 2.70
CA ASN A 250 -1.68 -23.21 2.87
C ASN A 250 -1.33 -22.06 1.92
N SER A 251 -2.10 -21.91 0.85
CA SER A 251 -1.83 -20.90 -0.16
C SER A 251 -2.08 -19.53 0.43
N SER A 252 -1.02 -18.75 0.60
CA SER A 252 -1.16 -17.31 0.74
C SER A 252 -1.63 -16.76 -0.60
N HIS A 253 -2.72 -16.05 -0.62
CA HIS A 253 -3.13 -15.30 -1.79
C HIS A 253 -2.11 -14.20 -2.03
N SER A 254 -1.28 -14.34 -3.06
CA SER A 254 -0.45 -13.25 -3.54
C SER A 254 -1.35 -12.32 -4.34
N LEU A 255 -1.62 -11.16 -3.79
CA LEU A 255 -2.21 -10.07 -4.54
C LEU A 255 -1.07 -9.23 -5.10
N LEU A 256 -1.04 -9.07 -6.42
CA LEU A 256 -0.28 -8.00 -7.05
C LEU A 256 -0.98 -6.70 -6.68
N SER A 257 -0.28 -5.83 -6.04
CA SER A 257 -0.70 -4.46 -5.80
C SER A 257 0.16 -3.52 -6.58
#